data_449a3a3fdbaa8b227e44224204a6993a
#
_entry.id   449a3a3fdbaa8b227e44224204a6993a
#
_cell.length_a   1.000
_cell.length_b   1.000
_cell.length_c   1.000
_cell.angle_alpha   90.00
_cell.angle_beta   90.00
_cell.angle_gamma   90.00
#
_symmetry.space_group_name_H-M   'P 1'
#
loop_
_entity.id
_entity.type
_entity.pdbx_description
1 polymer ?
#
loop_
_entity_poly.entity_id
_entity_poly.type
_entity_poly.pdbx_seq_one_letter_code
_entity_poly.pdbx_strand_id
1 'polypeptide(L)'
;MSQSVLISGGGIVGSFLGLELAAREIPFKIIEKKPFAPSINDHIRSLTLNLSACERLDCLGVTTTSSLIQRMKVFDGSGSGKLSFDCGEANIDFLAKVFSFNDLREALLRKVESSVSVGDEITSFKRIDSGIQASLSNGSILESNLLVIAEGRNSNLAQSIASENFSKDYEQVAKTFLVEIPELNRKEAIQVFHEKEIFALMPYRNGTEINQFSVVWSMPKDLALDLSLANISTHLQKFEKKLSCNIKVISELLSFPLSAHHLDTYCDHGVCIIADAAHSIHPLAGQGINLGISDAIILAEEIERAANSNKDIGQLAFLKKYELRRKALNASMIKGVDLLFNLFQQDNPYFRLGRNFGLKMVDKFSFLKKNFILHASGIQKI
;
A
#
# COMPACT_ATOMS: atom_id res chain seq x y z
N MET A 1 29.40 -10.74 -18.53
CA MET A 1 29.27 -10.23 -17.15
C MET A 1 27.87 -10.55 -16.66
N SER A 2 27.69 -10.99 -15.43
CA SER A 2 26.34 -11.20 -14.88
C SER A 2 25.63 -9.85 -14.77
N GLN A 3 24.45 -9.76 -15.33
CA GLN A 3 23.63 -8.54 -15.26
C GLN A 3 23.12 -8.34 -13.83
N SER A 4 23.06 -7.11 -13.35
CA SER A 4 22.69 -6.80 -11.98
C SER A 4 21.69 -5.64 -11.87
N VAL A 5 20.92 -5.64 -10.80
CA VAL A 5 19.94 -4.61 -10.47
C VAL A 5 20.38 -3.84 -9.23
N LEU A 6 20.37 -2.51 -9.31
CA LEU A 6 20.53 -1.63 -8.16
C LEU A 6 19.16 -1.09 -7.74
N ILE A 7 18.79 -1.28 -6.47
CA ILE A 7 17.50 -0.83 -5.92
C ILE A 7 17.76 0.34 -4.96
N SER A 8 17.17 1.49 -5.24
CA SER A 8 17.19 2.65 -4.36
C SER A 8 15.96 2.63 -3.46
N GLY A 9 16.15 2.37 -2.17
CA GLY A 9 15.12 2.26 -1.15
C GLY A 9 14.87 0.82 -0.68
N GLY A 10 15.22 0.55 0.59
CA GLY A 10 15.02 -0.73 1.29
C GLY A 10 13.71 -0.76 2.11
N GLY A 11 12.68 -0.06 1.68
CA GLY A 11 11.34 -0.17 2.22
C GLY A 11 10.70 -1.52 1.90
N ILE A 12 9.42 -1.71 2.28
CA ILE A 12 8.69 -2.97 2.05
C ILE A 12 8.76 -3.41 0.58
N VAL A 13 8.46 -2.51 -0.36
CA VAL A 13 8.41 -2.87 -1.79
C VAL A 13 9.80 -3.10 -2.38
N GLY A 14 10.80 -2.28 -2.02
CA GLY A 14 12.18 -2.48 -2.50
C GLY A 14 12.79 -3.78 -1.99
N SER A 15 12.57 -4.12 -0.71
CA SER A 15 13.01 -5.40 -0.14
C SER A 15 12.25 -6.59 -0.72
N PHE A 16 10.95 -6.42 -0.99
CA PHE A 16 10.14 -7.44 -1.66
C PHE A 16 10.63 -7.68 -3.10
N LEU A 17 10.95 -6.62 -3.86
CA LEU A 17 11.57 -6.76 -5.17
C LEU A 17 12.91 -7.50 -5.09
N GLY A 18 13.75 -7.18 -4.09
CA GLY A 18 15.00 -7.91 -3.86
C GLY A 18 14.78 -9.41 -3.70
N LEU A 19 13.74 -9.83 -2.93
CA LEU A 19 13.36 -11.23 -2.80
C LEU A 19 12.86 -11.84 -4.10
N GLU A 20 12.07 -11.10 -4.88
CA GLU A 20 11.63 -11.54 -6.20
C GLU A 20 12.80 -11.80 -7.16
N LEU A 21 13.82 -10.95 -7.11
CA LEU A 21 15.04 -11.10 -7.90
C LEU A 21 15.90 -12.27 -7.40
N ALA A 22 16.03 -12.42 -6.06
CA ALA A 22 16.72 -13.56 -5.47
C ALA A 22 16.11 -14.90 -5.88
N ALA A 23 14.78 -15.01 -5.85
CA ALA A 23 14.07 -16.22 -6.28
C ALA A 23 14.24 -16.57 -7.77
N ARG A 24 14.73 -15.61 -8.58
CA ARG A 24 15.04 -15.75 -10.01
C ARG A 24 16.54 -15.79 -10.30
N GLU A 25 17.37 -15.88 -9.27
CA GLU A 25 18.83 -15.90 -9.38
C GLU A 25 19.41 -14.65 -10.09
N ILE A 26 18.72 -13.51 -10.01
CA ILE A 26 19.16 -12.24 -10.61
C ILE A 26 19.93 -11.45 -9.55
N PRO A 27 21.22 -11.12 -9.79
CA PRO A 27 22.02 -10.35 -8.84
C PRO A 27 21.45 -8.95 -8.61
N PHE A 28 21.40 -8.54 -7.34
CA PHE A 28 20.92 -7.22 -6.97
C PHE A 28 21.64 -6.66 -5.75
N LYS A 29 21.55 -5.35 -5.57
CA LYS A 29 21.96 -4.63 -4.37
C LYS A 29 20.91 -3.58 -4.01
N ILE A 30 20.59 -3.46 -2.71
CA ILE A 30 19.66 -2.47 -2.18
C ILE A 30 20.47 -1.39 -1.44
N ILE A 31 20.20 -0.12 -1.72
CA ILE A 31 20.74 1.01 -1.00
C ILE A 31 19.61 1.63 -0.18
N GLU A 32 19.79 1.70 1.15
CA GLU A 32 18.79 2.24 2.08
C GLU A 32 19.42 3.34 2.93
N LYS A 33 18.83 4.52 2.85
CA LYS A 33 19.33 5.72 3.56
C LYS A 33 19.23 5.61 5.07
N LYS A 34 18.16 5.06 5.58
CA LYS A 34 17.87 5.05 7.01
C LYS A 34 18.26 3.74 7.66
N PRO A 35 18.98 3.76 8.80
CA PRO A 35 19.18 2.54 9.57
C PRO A 35 17.83 1.97 10.03
N PHE A 36 17.77 0.67 10.16
CA PHE A 36 16.56 -0.07 10.54
C PHE A 36 16.31 -0.06 12.06
N ALA A 37 16.53 1.07 12.71
CA ALA A 37 16.18 1.20 14.12
C ALA A 37 14.66 1.32 14.25
N PRO A 38 13.97 0.39 14.93
CA PRO A 38 12.55 0.49 15.16
C PRO A 38 12.25 1.72 16.05
N SER A 39 11.35 2.57 15.60
CA SER A 39 10.79 3.65 16.43
C SER A 39 9.72 3.05 17.35
N ILE A 40 9.57 3.61 18.57
CA ILE A 40 8.53 3.21 19.52
C ILE A 40 7.14 3.24 18.89
N ASN A 41 6.91 4.13 17.92
CA ASN A 41 5.62 4.32 17.25
C ASN A 41 5.41 3.43 16.02
N ASP A 42 6.41 2.69 15.60
CA ASP A 42 6.33 1.90 14.37
C ASP A 42 5.38 0.69 14.50
N HIS A 43 5.12 0.21 15.72
CA HIS A 43 4.14 -0.84 15.99
C HIS A 43 2.68 -0.36 15.85
N ILE A 44 2.43 0.96 15.84
CA ILE A 44 1.09 1.53 15.63
C ILE A 44 0.69 1.47 14.16
N ARG A 45 1.67 1.54 13.26
CA ARG A 45 1.41 1.50 11.82
C ARG A 45 1.07 0.09 11.37
N SER A 46 -0.08 -0.05 10.76
CA SER A 46 -0.50 -1.28 10.11
C SER A 46 -0.57 -1.12 8.59
N LEU A 47 -0.51 -2.22 7.91
CA LEU A 47 -0.78 -2.33 6.49
C LEU A 47 -1.61 -3.56 6.19
N THR A 48 -2.36 -3.49 5.10
CA THR A 48 -3.25 -4.57 4.68
C THR A 48 -2.79 -5.11 3.34
N LEU A 49 -2.51 -6.41 3.29
CA LEU A 49 -2.16 -7.11 2.06
C LEU A 49 -3.32 -7.99 1.61
N ASN A 50 -3.62 -7.93 0.34
CA ASN A 50 -4.61 -8.78 -0.30
C ASN A 50 -4.11 -10.22 -0.43
N LEU A 51 -5.01 -11.13 -0.83
CA LEU A 51 -4.72 -12.56 -0.91
C LEU A 51 -3.50 -12.85 -1.80
N SER A 52 -3.46 -12.29 -3.01
CA SER A 52 -2.36 -12.52 -3.96
C SER A 52 -0.99 -12.10 -3.42
N ALA A 53 -0.93 -10.94 -2.74
CA ALA A 53 0.30 -10.47 -2.10
C ALA A 53 0.73 -11.39 -0.93
N CYS A 54 -0.23 -11.87 -0.14
CA CYS A 54 0.03 -12.81 0.96
C CYS A 54 0.55 -14.16 0.44
N GLU A 55 -0.09 -14.74 -0.57
CA GLU A 55 0.36 -15.99 -1.20
C GLU A 55 1.78 -15.85 -1.76
N ARG A 56 2.09 -14.69 -2.34
CA ARG A 56 3.43 -14.45 -2.86
C ARG A 56 4.48 -14.34 -1.75
N LEU A 57 4.17 -13.68 -0.64
CA LEU A 57 5.04 -13.66 0.55
C LEU A 57 5.29 -15.08 1.08
N ASP A 58 4.23 -15.89 1.19
CA ASP A 58 4.31 -17.28 1.64
C ASP A 58 5.22 -18.11 0.70
N CYS A 59 5.10 -17.95 -0.62
CA CYS A 59 5.98 -18.58 -1.62
C CYS A 59 7.45 -18.15 -1.47
N LEU A 60 7.72 -16.91 -1.08
CA LEU A 60 9.07 -16.40 -0.82
C LEU A 60 9.60 -16.77 0.58
N GLY A 61 8.81 -17.52 1.36
CA GLY A 61 9.16 -17.96 2.71
C GLY A 61 9.23 -16.80 3.72
N VAL A 62 8.49 -15.73 3.51
CA VAL A 62 8.39 -14.62 4.45
C VAL A 62 7.31 -14.93 5.48
N THR A 63 7.72 -15.14 6.72
CA THR A 63 6.81 -15.42 7.83
C THR A 63 6.82 -14.29 8.84
N THR A 64 5.65 -13.79 9.20
CA THR A 64 5.47 -12.77 10.24
C THR A 64 4.05 -12.83 10.79
N THR A 65 3.82 -12.22 11.94
CA THR A 65 2.52 -12.19 12.60
C THR A 65 1.53 -11.35 11.78
N SER A 66 0.31 -11.85 11.61
CA SER A 66 -0.75 -11.15 10.89
C SER A 66 -2.13 -11.46 11.46
N SER A 67 -3.10 -10.58 11.18
CA SER A 67 -4.51 -10.79 11.49
C SER A 67 -5.30 -10.98 10.20
N LEU A 68 -6.22 -11.96 10.19
CA LEU A 68 -7.05 -12.26 9.03
C LEU A 68 -8.25 -11.30 8.95
N ILE A 69 -8.58 -10.88 7.73
CA ILE A 69 -9.85 -10.26 7.39
C ILE A 69 -10.64 -11.26 6.55
N GLN A 70 -11.68 -11.85 7.14
CA GLN A 70 -12.60 -12.74 6.44
C GLN A 70 -13.86 -12.01 5.98
N ARG A 71 -14.22 -10.92 6.67
CA ARG A 71 -15.36 -10.08 6.33
C ARG A 71 -15.00 -8.61 6.38
N MET A 72 -15.54 -7.84 5.43
CA MET A 72 -15.45 -6.38 5.44
C MET A 72 -16.85 -5.78 5.44
N LYS A 73 -17.13 -4.90 6.38
CA LYS A 73 -18.40 -4.17 6.49
C LYS A 73 -18.18 -2.69 6.22
N VAL A 74 -18.97 -2.15 5.30
CA VAL A 74 -18.96 -0.73 4.93
C VAL A 74 -20.28 -0.12 5.33
N PHE A 75 -20.24 1.02 6.04
CA PHE A 75 -21.41 1.74 6.51
C PHE A 75 -21.44 3.17 5.99
N ASP A 76 -22.62 3.62 5.58
CA ASP A 76 -22.92 5.05 5.50
C ASP A 76 -23.20 5.55 6.93
N GLY A 77 -22.32 6.38 7.46
CA GLY A 77 -22.40 6.93 8.82
C GLY A 77 -23.62 7.84 9.03
N SER A 78 -24.01 8.58 8.00
CA SER A 78 -25.14 9.51 8.02
C SER A 78 -26.44 8.89 7.48
N GLY A 79 -26.41 7.64 7.00
CA GLY A 79 -27.53 6.93 6.39
C GLY A 79 -27.73 5.51 6.90
N SER A 80 -28.65 4.78 6.24
CA SER A 80 -28.94 3.37 6.52
C SER A 80 -28.18 2.41 5.59
N GLY A 81 -27.33 2.91 4.69
CA GLY A 81 -26.58 2.11 3.72
C GLY A 81 -25.56 1.23 4.43
N LYS A 82 -25.58 -0.05 4.06
CA LYS A 82 -24.64 -1.06 4.53
C LYS A 82 -24.28 -1.97 3.37
N LEU A 83 -23.03 -2.37 3.29
CA LEU A 83 -22.53 -3.35 2.34
C LEU A 83 -21.57 -4.28 3.09
N SER A 84 -21.65 -5.57 2.84
CA SER A 84 -20.79 -6.57 3.44
C SER A 84 -20.17 -7.45 2.36
N PHE A 85 -18.87 -7.67 2.47
CA PHE A 85 -18.13 -8.63 1.66
C PHE A 85 -17.65 -9.75 2.58
N ASP A 86 -17.85 -11.02 2.16
CA ASP A 86 -17.42 -12.20 2.90
C ASP A 86 -16.54 -13.07 1.97
N CYS A 87 -15.43 -13.59 2.49
CA CYS A 87 -14.50 -14.42 1.70
C CYS A 87 -15.19 -15.66 1.12
N GLY A 88 -16.20 -16.22 1.82
CA GLY A 88 -16.98 -17.36 1.35
C GLY A 88 -17.79 -17.07 0.09
N GLU A 89 -18.17 -15.80 -0.18
CA GLU A 89 -18.89 -15.41 -1.40
C GLU A 89 -18.04 -15.59 -2.68
N ALA A 90 -16.72 -15.61 -2.54
CA ALA A 90 -15.77 -15.82 -3.63
C ALA A 90 -15.04 -17.17 -3.55
N ASN A 91 -15.34 -18.01 -2.55
CA ASN A 91 -14.65 -19.27 -2.26
C ASN A 91 -13.14 -19.08 -2.04
N ILE A 92 -12.76 -18.08 -1.24
CA ILE A 92 -11.38 -17.81 -0.83
C ILE A 92 -11.29 -17.87 0.70
N ASP A 93 -10.11 -18.15 1.25
CA ASP A 93 -9.91 -18.37 2.68
C ASP A 93 -10.02 -17.08 3.51
N PHE A 94 -9.61 -15.95 2.91
CA PHE A 94 -9.65 -14.62 3.51
C PHE A 94 -9.64 -13.53 2.43
N LEU A 95 -10.14 -12.34 2.78
CA LEU A 95 -10.09 -11.17 1.90
C LEU A 95 -8.71 -10.51 1.90
N ALA A 96 -8.10 -10.42 3.07
CA ALA A 96 -6.79 -9.78 3.29
C ALA A 96 -6.18 -10.20 4.62
N LYS A 97 -4.89 -9.91 4.82
CA LYS A 97 -4.20 -9.98 6.12
C LYS A 97 -3.70 -8.60 6.52
N VAL A 98 -3.79 -8.28 7.81
CA VAL A 98 -3.25 -7.05 8.40
C VAL A 98 -1.95 -7.39 9.11
N PHE A 99 -0.92 -6.63 8.80
CA PHE A 99 0.42 -6.78 9.37
C PHE A 99 0.82 -5.52 10.14
N SER A 100 1.67 -5.68 11.13
CA SER A 100 2.50 -4.58 11.61
C SER A 100 3.45 -4.14 10.49
N PHE A 101 3.54 -2.85 10.25
CA PHE A 101 4.45 -2.30 9.23
C PHE A 101 5.89 -2.70 9.50
N ASN A 102 6.33 -2.62 10.76
CA ASN A 102 7.68 -2.96 11.16
C ASN A 102 7.97 -4.45 11.05
N ASP A 103 7.06 -5.28 11.56
CA ASP A 103 7.29 -6.72 11.58
C ASP A 103 7.46 -7.26 10.16
N LEU A 104 6.62 -6.79 9.23
CA LEU A 104 6.74 -7.18 7.82
C LEU A 104 8.02 -6.63 7.18
N ARG A 105 8.35 -5.35 7.42
CA ARG A 105 9.59 -4.74 6.92
C ARG A 105 10.83 -5.50 7.41
N GLU A 106 10.88 -5.83 8.69
CA GLU A 106 11.98 -6.57 9.30
C GLU A 106 12.09 -7.99 8.74
N ALA A 107 10.95 -8.70 8.58
CA ALA A 107 10.92 -10.03 8.00
C ALA A 107 11.45 -10.06 6.56
N LEU A 108 11.09 -9.05 5.75
CA LEU A 108 11.60 -8.91 4.39
C LEU A 108 13.10 -8.60 4.37
N LEU A 109 13.55 -7.66 5.20
CA LEU A 109 14.94 -7.23 5.25
C LEU A 109 15.88 -8.34 5.69
N ARG A 110 15.51 -9.12 6.71
CA ARG A 110 16.31 -10.29 7.14
C ARG A 110 16.59 -11.28 6.02
N LYS A 111 15.66 -11.40 5.08
CA LYS A 111 15.80 -12.30 3.92
C LYS A 111 16.79 -11.78 2.87
N VAL A 112 16.99 -10.48 2.77
CA VAL A 112 17.87 -9.82 1.78
C VAL A 112 19.07 -9.12 2.41
N GLU A 113 19.33 -9.34 3.71
CA GLU A 113 20.30 -8.62 4.52
C GLU A 113 21.69 -8.55 3.88
N SER A 114 22.17 -9.67 3.32
CA SER A 114 23.47 -9.75 2.65
C SER A 114 23.60 -8.85 1.41
N SER A 115 22.49 -8.40 0.84
CA SER A 115 22.42 -7.57 -0.37
C SER A 115 22.03 -6.12 -0.07
N VAL A 116 21.91 -5.72 1.21
CA VAL A 116 21.50 -4.37 1.62
C VAL A 116 22.69 -3.58 2.14
N SER A 117 22.87 -2.37 1.62
CA SER A 117 23.78 -1.35 2.16
C SER A 117 22.95 -0.27 2.85
N VAL A 118 23.16 -0.08 4.15
CA VAL A 118 22.41 0.84 5.00
C VAL A 118 23.27 2.06 5.33
N GLY A 119 22.63 3.24 5.45
CA GLY A 119 23.28 4.49 5.82
C GLY A 119 23.74 5.33 4.62
N ASP A 120 23.48 4.87 3.40
CA ASP A 120 23.77 5.58 2.16
C ASP A 120 22.50 5.82 1.33
N GLU A 121 22.54 6.86 0.51
CA GLU A 121 21.51 7.11 -0.50
C GLU A 121 22.14 7.31 -1.88
N ILE A 122 21.40 6.96 -2.92
CA ILE A 122 21.78 7.29 -4.29
C ILE A 122 21.38 8.75 -4.51
N THR A 123 22.38 9.61 -4.73
CA THR A 123 22.19 11.06 -4.91
C THR A 123 21.97 11.45 -6.37
N SER A 124 22.59 10.70 -7.28
CA SER A 124 22.47 10.91 -8.72
C SER A 124 22.85 9.66 -9.49
N PHE A 125 22.53 9.62 -10.75
CA PHE A 125 22.98 8.59 -11.67
C PHE A 125 23.25 9.15 -13.07
N LYS A 126 24.04 8.43 -13.84
CA LYS A 126 24.24 8.70 -15.28
C LYS A 126 24.23 7.40 -16.06
N ARG A 127 23.85 7.47 -17.33
CA ARG A 127 23.89 6.34 -18.25
C ARG A 127 25.31 6.17 -18.78
N ILE A 128 25.75 4.93 -18.86
CA ILE A 128 27.02 4.51 -19.44
C ILE A 128 26.75 3.37 -20.45
N ASP A 129 27.72 3.01 -21.24
CA ASP A 129 27.57 1.96 -22.28
C ASP A 129 27.15 0.60 -21.67
N SER A 130 27.59 0.31 -20.45
CA SER A 130 27.29 -0.95 -19.73
C SER A 130 26.01 -0.91 -18.87
N GLY A 131 25.28 0.23 -18.83
CA GLY A 131 24.09 0.41 -18.02
C GLY A 131 24.03 1.74 -17.28
N ILE A 132 23.95 1.69 -15.95
CA ILE A 132 23.84 2.86 -15.07
C ILE A 132 25.02 2.93 -14.12
N GLN A 133 25.55 4.12 -13.95
CA GLN A 133 26.53 4.46 -12.90
C GLN A 133 25.84 5.38 -11.89
N ALA A 134 25.67 4.90 -10.66
CA ALA A 134 25.02 5.61 -9.55
C ALA A 134 26.07 6.16 -8.57
N SER A 135 25.91 7.42 -8.15
CA SER A 135 26.72 8.06 -7.11
C SER A 135 26.01 8.02 -5.77
N LEU A 136 26.71 7.60 -4.73
CA LEU A 136 26.19 7.52 -3.36
C LEU A 136 26.58 8.75 -2.53
N SER A 137 25.87 8.98 -1.45
CA SER A 137 26.11 10.10 -0.51
C SER A 137 27.49 10.06 0.15
N ASN A 138 28.09 8.88 0.30
CA ASN A 138 29.45 8.69 0.83
C ASN A 138 30.55 8.92 -0.22
N GLY A 139 30.21 9.31 -1.45
CA GLY A 139 31.11 9.54 -2.56
C GLY A 139 31.51 8.28 -3.35
N SER A 140 31.04 7.09 -2.97
CA SER A 140 31.27 5.88 -3.74
C SER A 140 30.41 5.83 -5.00
N ILE A 141 30.84 5.01 -5.96
CA ILE A 141 30.16 4.82 -7.24
C ILE A 141 29.84 3.33 -7.39
N LEU A 142 28.60 3.05 -7.82
CA LEU A 142 28.14 1.71 -8.15
C LEU A 142 27.68 1.64 -9.59
N GLU A 143 27.97 0.53 -10.26
CA GLU A 143 27.51 0.25 -11.62
C GLU A 143 26.54 -0.93 -11.63
N SER A 144 25.49 -0.83 -12.46
CA SER A 144 24.49 -1.87 -12.67
C SER A 144 23.85 -1.75 -14.05
N ASN A 145 23.20 -2.81 -14.52
CA ASN A 145 22.45 -2.75 -15.79
C ASN A 145 21.12 -2.01 -15.63
N LEU A 146 20.52 -2.07 -14.44
CA LEU A 146 19.23 -1.46 -14.15
C LEU A 146 19.25 -0.82 -12.76
N LEU A 147 18.76 0.43 -12.67
CA LEU A 147 18.42 1.12 -11.44
C LEU A 147 16.91 1.07 -11.23
N VAL A 148 16.47 0.58 -10.08
CA VAL A 148 15.05 0.61 -9.67
C VAL A 148 14.88 1.58 -8.52
N ILE A 149 14.01 2.57 -8.70
CA ILE A 149 13.71 3.61 -7.71
C ILE A 149 12.47 3.22 -6.94
N ALA A 150 12.63 2.92 -5.64
CA ALA A 150 11.60 2.50 -4.69
C ALA A 150 11.64 3.33 -3.39
N GLU A 151 12.00 4.62 -3.47
CA GLU A 151 12.27 5.53 -2.34
C GLU A 151 11.00 6.11 -1.69
N GLY A 152 9.84 5.76 -2.20
CA GLY A 152 8.57 6.35 -1.76
C GLY A 152 8.26 7.69 -2.45
N ARG A 153 7.18 8.35 -2.01
CA ARG A 153 6.56 9.49 -2.70
C ARG A 153 7.50 10.68 -2.97
N ASN A 154 8.41 10.97 -2.07
CA ASN A 154 9.26 12.16 -2.17
C ASN A 154 10.64 11.86 -2.79
N SER A 155 10.68 10.95 -3.77
CA SER A 155 11.91 10.57 -4.45
C SER A 155 12.40 11.67 -5.40
N ASN A 156 13.53 12.29 -5.10
CA ASN A 156 14.21 13.23 -5.99
C ASN A 156 14.70 12.54 -7.27
N LEU A 157 15.15 11.29 -7.17
CA LEU A 157 15.57 10.51 -8.34
C LEU A 157 14.41 10.26 -9.29
N ALA A 158 13.24 9.92 -8.80
CA ALA A 158 12.05 9.73 -9.63
C ALA A 158 11.66 11.02 -10.36
N GLN A 159 11.68 12.17 -9.65
CA GLN A 159 11.38 13.48 -10.22
C GLN A 159 12.39 13.93 -11.28
N SER A 160 13.62 13.44 -11.25
CA SER A 160 14.64 13.74 -12.29
C SER A 160 14.37 13.02 -13.62
N ILE A 161 13.50 11.99 -13.62
CA ILE A 161 13.20 11.15 -14.79
C ILE A 161 11.81 11.43 -15.36
N ALA A 162 10.85 11.66 -14.48
CA ALA A 162 9.43 11.72 -14.80
C ALA A 162 8.75 12.91 -14.15
N SER A 163 7.75 13.45 -14.82
CA SER A 163 6.87 14.51 -14.30
C SER A 163 5.61 13.90 -13.69
N GLU A 164 4.98 14.61 -12.77
CA GLU A 164 3.65 14.25 -12.27
C GLU A 164 2.60 14.51 -13.35
N ASN A 165 1.95 13.43 -13.84
CA ASN A 165 0.80 13.54 -14.73
C ASN A 165 -0.49 13.88 -13.97
N PHE A 166 -0.53 13.50 -12.70
CA PHE A 166 -1.63 13.76 -11.79
C PHE A 166 -1.09 13.95 -10.38
N SER A 167 -1.52 15.01 -9.71
CA SER A 167 -1.27 15.28 -8.30
C SER A 167 -2.50 15.87 -7.65
N LYS A 168 -2.89 15.37 -6.48
CA LYS A 168 -4.03 15.83 -5.70
C LYS A 168 -3.72 15.82 -4.23
N ASP A 169 -3.79 16.98 -3.57
CA ASP A 169 -3.92 17.07 -2.12
C ASP A 169 -5.40 16.93 -1.77
N TYR A 170 -5.75 15.98 -0.91
CA TYR A 170 -7.13 15.78 -0.48
C TYR A 170 -7.58 16.78 0.59
N GLU A 171 -6.68 17.66 1.05
CA GLU A 171 -6.91 18.54 2.19
C GLU A 171 -7.33 17.77 3.45
N GLN A 172 -6.85 16.53 3.54
CA GLN A 172 -7.12 15.61 4.64
C GLN A 172 -5.85 15.08 5.28
N VAL A 173 -6.01 14.65 6.52
CA VAL A 173 -4.99 13.95 7.32
C VAL A 173 -5.57 12.62 7.78
N ALA A 174 -4.78 11.56 7.71
CA ALA A 174 -5.09 10.31 8.39
C ALA A 174 -4.47 10.31 9.78
N LYS A 175 -5.28 10.05 10.80
CA LYS A 175 -4.83 9.66 12.13
C LYS A 175 -4.83 8.14 12.21
N THR A 176 -3.74 7.54 12.69
CA THR A 176 -3.69 6.10 12.95
C THR A 176 -3.30 5.85 14.41
N PHE A 177 -3.97 4.89 15.00
CA PHE A 177 -3.80 4.49 16.40
C PHE A 177 -4.39 3.10 16.64
N LEU A 178 -4.10 2.52 17.80
CA LEU A 178 -4.63 1.23 18.21
C LEU A 178 -5.78 1.39 19.21
N VAL A 179 -6.75 0.50 19.10
CA VAL A 179 -7.91 0.47 20.01
C VAL A 179 -8.24 -0.95 20.45
N GLU A 180 -8.87 -1.07 21.63
CA GLU A 180 -9.56 -2.26 22.10
C GLU A 180 -11.06 -2.09 21.92
N ILE A 181 -11.71 -3.12 21.32
CA ILE A 181 -13.16 -3.15 21.10
C ILE A 181 -13.64 -4.59 21.30
N PRO A 182 -14.03 -4.96 22.54
CA PRO A 182 -14.40 -6.34 22.87
C PRO A 182 -15.59 -6.89 22.07
N GLU A 183 -16.52 -6.02 21.69
CA GLU A 183 -17.77 -6.36 21.02
C GLU A 183 -17.61 -6.74 19.54
N LEU A 184 -16.49 -6.36 18.91
CA LEU A 184 -16.28 -6.61 17.50
C LEU A 184 -15.58 -7.95 17.22
N ASN A 185 -15.91 -8.54 16.08
CA ASN A 185 -15.29 -9.78 15.62
C ASN A 185 -13.88 -9.52 15.08
N ARG A 186 -12.90 -10.29 15.55
CA ARG A 186 -11.47 -10.20 15.18
C ARG A 186 -11.14 -10.53 13.73
N LYS A 187 -12.09 -11.00 12.95
CA LYS A 187 -11.91 -11.34 11.54
C LYS A 187 -12.69 -10.40 10.63
N GLU A 188 -13.22 -9.31 11.20
CA GLU A 188 -14.00 -8.31 10.47
C GLU A 188 -13.26 -6.98 10.40
N ALA A 189 -13.07 -6.47 9.19
CA ALA A 189 -12.71 -5.07 8.97
C ALA A 189 -13.99 -4.25 8.83
N ILE A 190 -13.96 -3.02 9.32
CA ILE A 190 -15.11 -2.11 9.29
C ILE A 190 -14.66 -0.77 8.72
N GLN A 191 -15.48 -0.20 7.84
CA GLN A 191 -15.29 1.15 7.33
C GLN A 191 -16.58 1.94 7.44
N VAL A 192 -16.51 3.11 8.05
CA VAL A 192 -17.64 4.03 8.23
C VAL A 192 -17.32 5.32 7.49
N PHE A 193 -18.15 5.68 6.53
CA PHE A 193 -18.12 6.97 5.86
C PHE A 193 -19.08 7.91 6.59
N HIS A 194 -18.57 8.92 7.25
CA HIS A 194 -19.37 9.87 8.02
C HIS A 194 -19.00 11.30 7.60
N GLU A 195 -19.91 11.96 6.89
CA GLU A 195 -19.66 13.31 6.34
C GLU A 195 -18.37 13.35 5.54
N LYS A 196 -17.40 14.17 5.96
CA LYS A 196 -16.08 14.29 5.32
C LYS A 196 -15.02 13.37 5.93
N GLU A 197 -15.42 12.42 6.75
CA GLU A 197 -14.53 11.52 7.48
C GLU A 197 -14.68 10.09 7.01
N ILE A 198 -13.59 9.34 7.04
CA ILE A 198 -13.57 7.91 6.76
C ILE A 198 -12.87 7.22 7.91
N PHE A 199 -13.64 6.48 8.70
CA PHE A 199 -13.15 5.75 9.86
C PHE A 199 -13.05 4.26 9.55
N ALA A 200 -11.84 3.72 9.52
CA ALA A 200 -11.58 2.32 9.23
C ALA A 200 -10.99 1.61 10.46
N LEU A 201 -11.55 0.45 10.77
CA LEU A 201 -11.10 -0.49 11.79
C LEU A 201 -10.61 -1.76 11.11
N MET A 202 -9.38 -2.15 11.37
CA MET A 202 -8.79 -3.37 10.85
C MET A 202 -8.34 -4.26 12.01
N PRO A 203 -8.66 -5.57 12.01
CA PRO A 203 -8.18 -6.48 13.04
C PRO A 203 -6.66 -6.37 13.16
N TYR A 204 -6.16 -6.20 14.38
CA TYR A 204 -4.74 -6.03 14.61
C TYR A 204 -4.30 -6.83 15.81
N ARG A 205 -3.24 -7.61 15.63
CA ARG A 205 -2.72 -8.46 16.68
C ARG A 205 -1.26 -8.11 16.95
N ASN A 206 -1.02 -7.44 18.03
CA ASN A 206 0.33 -7.21 18.52
C ASN A 206 0.59 -8.18 19.71
N GLY A 207 1.02 -9.37 19.35
CA GLY A 207 1.55 -10.35 20.32
C GLY A 207 0.54 -11.22 21.03
N THR A 208 -0.40 -10.75 21.82
CA THR A 208 -1.17 -11.62 22.72
C THR A 208 -2.63 -11.24 22.94
N GLU A 209 -3.03 -9.99 22.71
CA GLU A 209 -4.30 -9.56 23.26
C GLU A 209 -5.45 -9.55 22.26
N ILE A 210 -6.51 -9.75 22.82
CA ILE A 210 -7.83 -10.07 22.37
C ILE A 210 -8.54 -8.79 21.94
N ASN A 211 -9.07 -8.74 20.71
CA ASN A 211 -9.91 -7.66 20.20
C ASN A 211 -9.23 -6.29 20.02
N GLN A 212 -7.96 -6.30 19.61
CA GLN A 212 -7.29 -5.10 19.18
C GLN A 212 -7.56 -4.81 17.70
N PHE A 213 -7.69 -3.52 17.40
CA PHE A 213 -7.86 -3.03 16.03
C PHE A 213 -6.92 -1.86 15.76
N SER A 214 -6.40 -1.81 14.54
CA SER A 214 -5.76 -0.62 14.03
C SER A 214 -6.81 0.27 13.40
N VAL A 215 -6.78 1.54 13.77
CA VAL A 215 -7.62 2.59 13.20
C VAL A 215 -6.83 3.34 12.14
N VAL A 216 -7.48 3.60 11.00
CA VAL A 216 -7.09 4.65 10.05
C VAL A 216 -8.29 5.57 9.89
N TRP A 217 -8.14 6.78 10.40
CA TRP A 217 -9.21 7.78 10.40
C TRP A 217 -8.80 8.98 9.56
N SER A 218 -9.32 9.04 8.34
CA SER A 218 -9.12 10.16 7.43
C SER A 218 -10.14 11.25 7.72
N MET A 219 -9.67 12.50 7.84
CA MET A 219 -10.51 13.64 8.21
C MET A 219 -9.94 14.95 7.64
N PRO A 220 -10.75 16.03 7.54
CA PRO A 220 -10.26 17.36 7.19
C PRO A 220 -9.11 17.84 8.08
N LYS A 221 -8.19 18.62 7.52
CA LYS A 221 -7.01 19.13 8.25
C LYS A 221 -7.38 19.86 9.54
N ASP A 222 -8.44 20.65 9.53
CA ASP A 222 -8.88 21.44 10.71
C ASP A 222 -9.27 20.53 11.87
N LEU A 223 -10.08 19.48 11.59
CA LEU A 223 -10.46 18.49 12.60
C LEU A 223 -9.26 17.71 13.09
N ALA A 224 -8.32 17.37 12.21
CA ALA A 224 -7.11 16.63 12.58
C ALA A 224 -6.18 17.42 13.51
N LEU A 225 -6.16 18.76 13.38
CA LEU A 225 -5.38 19.64 14.27
C LEU A 225 -6.00 19.73 15.67
N ASP A 226 -7.33 19.74 15.77
CA ASP A 226 -8.03 19.77 17.05
C ASP A 226 -7.95 18.41 17.79
N LEU A 227 -7.85 17.29 17.05
CA LEU A 227 -7.90 15.96 17.63
C LEU A 227 -6.64 15.56 18.39
N SER A 228 -6.82 15.28 19.67
CA SER A 228 -5.78 14.86 20.61
C SER A 228 -6.25 13.68 21.48
N LEU A 229 -5.35 13.06 22.24
CA LEU A 229 -5.72 12.00 23.19
C LEU A 229 -6.68 12.50 24.28
N ALA A 230 -6.67 13.79 24.61
CA ALA A 230 -7.52 14.36 25.64
C ALA A 230 -9.01 14.46 25.20
N ASN A 231 -9.28 14.65 23.92
CA ASN A 231 -10.64 14.88 23.41
C ASN A 231 -11.14 13.77 22.45
N ILE A 232 -10.29 12.81 22.08
CA ILE A 232 -10.62 11.77 21.09
C ILE A 232 -11.87 10.97 21.43
N SER A 233 -12.09 10.68 22.71
CA SER A 233 -13.26 9.92 23.17
C SER A 233 -14.58 10.61 22.78
N THR A 234 -14.65 11.94 22.90
CA THR A 234 -15.82 12.72 22.48
C THR A 234 -16.05 12.58 20.96
N HIS A 235 -15.00 12.63 20.16
CA HIS A 235 -15.09 12.50 18.72
C HIS A 235 -15.43 11.06 18.27
N LEU A 236 -15.06 10.04 19.05
CA LEU A 236 -15.38 8.62 18.75
C LEU A 236 -16.83 8.24 19.04
N GLN A 237 -17.57 8.97 19.89
CA GLN A 237 -18.96 8.64 20.29
C GLN A 237 -19.90 8.40 19.10
N LYS A 238 -19.73 9.14 17.99
CA LYS A 238 -20.54 8.96 16.78
C LYS A 238 -20.32 7.59 16.13
N PHE A 239 -19.10 7.06 16.17
CA PHE A 239 -18.76 5.73 15.64
C PHE A 239 -19.17 4.64 16.63
N GLU A 240 -18.99 4.84 17.93
CA GLU A 240 -19.47 3.94 18.99
C GLU A 240 -20.97 3.72 18.90
N LYS A 241 -21.74 4.81 18.74
CA LYS A 241 -23.18 4.76 18.53
C LYS A 241 -23.54 4.02 17.23
N LYS A 242 -22.81 4.27 16.14
CA LYS A 242 -23.07 3.61 14.84
C LYS A 242 -22.78 2.12 14.87
N LEU A 243 -21.73 1.72 15.58
CA LEU A 243 -21.23 0.35 15.64
C LEU A 243 -21.78 -0.43 16.86
N SER A 244 -22.46 0.25 17.78
CA SER A 244 -22.98 -0.30 19.05
C SER A 244 -21.86 -0.97 19.86
N CYS A 245 -20.73 -0.29 20.01
CA CYS A 245 -19.54 -0.78 20.71
C CYS A 245 -18.90 0.33 21.54
N ASN A 246 -17.96 -0.02 22.40
CA ASN A 246 -17.12 0.92 23.15
C ASN A 246 -15.69 0.90 22.58
N ILE A 247 -15.13 2.05 22.24
CA ILE A 247 -13.82 2.18 21.61
C ILE A 247 -12.83 2.73 22.63
N LYS A 248 -11.94 1.88 23.12
CA LYS A 248 -10.88 2.26 24.04
C LYS A 248 -9.56 2.47 23.29
N VAL A 249 -9.04 3.70 23.25
CA VAL A 249 -7.72 4.01 22.65
C VAL A 249 -6.61 3.50 23.54
N ILE A 250 -5.63 2.78 22.95
CA ILE A 250 -4.52 2.12 23.67
C ILE A 250 -3.14 2.51 23.16
N SER A 251 -3.03 3.47 22.25
CA SER A 251 -1.76 3.98 21.74
C SER A 251 -1.77 5.47 21.52
N GLU A 252 -0.63 6.03 21.15
CA GLU A 252 -0.52 7.40 20.64
C GLU A 252 -1.19 7.56 19.27
N LEU A 253 -1.43 8.82 18.86
CA LEU A 253 -1.99 9.18 17.57
C LEU A 253 -0.88 9.58 16.60
N LEU A 254 -0.68 8.80 15.54
CA LEU A 254 0.19 9.19 14.44
C LEU A 254 -0.61 9.92 13.37
N SER A 255 0.03 10.85 12.66
CA SER A 255 -0.63 11.70 11.65
C SER A 255 0.12 11.63 10.32
N PHE A 256 -0.63 11.49 9.22
CA PHE A 256 -0.09 11.46 7.86
C PHE A 256 -0.95 12.33 6.93
N PRO A 257 -0.35 13.26 6.17
CA PRO A 257 -1.08 14.00 5.14
C PRO A 257 -1.53 13.05 4.03
N LEU A 258 -2.71 13.29 3.48
CA LEU A 258 -3.28 12.46 2.44
C LEU A 258 -3.22 13.16 1.08
N SER A 259 -2.57 12.48 0.15
CA SER A 259 -2.42 12.96 -1.22
C SER A 259 -2.28 11.79 -2.18
N ALA A 260 -2.63 12.00 -3.43
CA ALA A 260 -2.37 11.06 -4.51
C ALA A 260 -1.50 11.69 -5.58
N HIS A 261 -0.69 10.87 -6.25
CA HIS A 261 0.04 11.28 -7.45
C HIS A 261 0.21 10.10 -8.40
N HIS A 262 0.54 10.44 -9.63
CA HIS A 262 0.80 9.46 -10.68
C HIS A 262 1.75 10.09 -11.70
N LEU A 263 2.88 9.42 -11.95
CA LEU A 263 3.89 9.89 -12.89
C LEU A 263 3.45 9.65 -14.35
N ASP A 264 3.97 10.46 -15.25
CA ASP A 264 3.74 10.36 -16.70
C ASP A 264 4.51 9.21 -17.35
N THR A 265 5.61 8.76 -16.73
CA THR A 265 6.36 7.57 -17.15
C THR A 265 6.88 6.80 -15.94
N TYR A 266 7.01 5.47 -16.05
CA TYR A 266 7.54 4.62 -15.00
C TYR A 266 8.93 4.08 -15.33
N CYS A 267 9.41 4.27 -16.55
CA CYS A 267 10.71 3.77 -16.94
C CYS A 267 11.34 4.60 -18.05
N ASP A 268 12.66 4.57 -18.04
CA ASP A 268 13.51 5.04 -19.10
C ASP A 268 14.67 4.02 -19.28
N HIS A 269 15.56 4.24 -20.23
CA HIS A 269 16.65 3.32 -20.51
C HIS A 269 17.52 3.09 -19.27
N GLY A 270 17.59 1.85 -18.78
CA GLY A 270 18.35 1.47 -17.60
C GLY A 270 17.73 1.90 -16.27
N VAL A 271 16.52 2.48 -16.24
CA VAL A 271 15.89 2.95 -15.00
C VAL A 271 14.39 2.62 -14.95
N CYS A 272 13.93 2.17 -13.77
CA CYS A 272 12.51 1.99 -13.47
C CYS A 272 12.11 2.65 -12.16
N ILE A 273 10.86 3.10 -12.08
CA ILE A 273 10.24 3.67 -10.87
C ILE A 273 9.07 2.77 -10.48
N ILE A 274 8.98 2.40 -9.21
CA ILE A 274 7.92 1.52 -8.69
C ILE A 274 7.28 2.06 -7.41
N ALA A 275 6.11 1.54 -7.09
CA ALA A 275 5.36 1.82 -5.85
C ALA A 275 5.10 3.32 -5.65
N ASP A 276 5.16 3.77 -4.37
CA ASP A 276 4.87 5.16 -4.01
C ASP A 276 5.82 6.18 -4.67
N ALA A 277 6.94 5.76 -5.25
CA ALA A 277 7.77 6.65 -6.05
C ALA A 277 7.14 6.93 -7.43
N ALA A 278 6.37 6.00 -8.00
CA ALA A 278 5.70 6.13 -9.28
C ALA A 278 4.23 6.61 -9.15
N HIS A 279 3.54 6.17 -8.11
CA HIS A 279 2.12 6.46 -7.88
C HIS A 279 1.73 6.29 -6.41
N SER A 280 0.86 7.12 -5.92
CA SER A 280 0.21 6.94 -4.61
C SER A 280 -1.28 7.17 -4.71
N ILE A 281 -2.03 6.54 -3.82
CA ILE A 281 -3.49 6.63 -3.77
C ILE A 281 -3.95 6.99 -2.36
N HIS A 282 -5.17 7.51 -2.26
CA HIS A 282 -5.83 7.70 -0.96
C HIS A 282 -5.95 6.35 -0.23
N PRO A 283 -5.66 6.24 1.06
CA PRO A 283 -5.66 4.97 1.81
C PRO A 283 -7.06 4.37 2.05
N LEU A 284 -8.06 4.81 1.32
CA LEU A 284 -9.47 4.47 1.46
C LEU A 284 -9.75 2.96 1.49
N ALA A 285 -8.91 2.14 0.88
CA ALA A 285 -9.08 0.69 0.87
C ALA A 285 -7.80 -0.07 1.24
N GLY A 286 -6.78 0.61 1.81
CA GLY A 286 -5.49 -0.02 2.12
C GLY A 286 -4.76 -0.58 0.90
N GLN A 287 -5.05 -0.08 -0.32
CA GLN A 287 -4.58 -0.68 -1.57
C GLN A 287 -3.20 -0.19 -2.02
N GLY A 288 -2.67 0.90 -1.46
CA GLY A 288 -1.41 1.50 -1.93
C GLY A 288 -0.25 0.49 -1.96
N ILE A 289 -0.01 -0.19 -0.86
CA ILE A 289 1.06 -1.19 -0.76
C ILE A 289 0.85 -2.38 -1.71
N ASN A 290 -0.39 -2.79 -1.96
CA ASN A 290 -0.72 -3.90 -2.88
C ASN A 290 -0.39 -3.55 -4.33
N LEU A 291 -0.58 -2.28 -4.72
CA LEU A 291 -0.14 -1.80 -6.04
C LEU A 291 1.37 -1.87 -6.16
N GLY A 292 2.12 -1.42 -5.14
CA GLY A 292 3.58 -1.48 -5.13
C GLY A 292 4.13 -2.91 -5.18
N ILE A 293 3.53 -3.86 -4.45
CA ILE A 293 3.89 -5.28 -4.51
C ILE A 293 3.63 -5.85 -5.92
N SER A 294 2.49 -5.49 -6.51
CA SER A 294 2.19 -5.89 -7.89
C SER A 294 3.18 -5.31 -8.90
N ASP A 295 3.65 -4.06 -8.69
CA ASP A 295 4.70 -3.47 -9.52
C ASP A 295 5.99 -4.29 -9.42
N ALA A 296 6.41 -4.66 -8.21
CA ALA A 296 7.62 -5.43 -7.99
C ALA A 296 7.57 -6.81 -8.64
N ILE A 297 6.42 -7.52 -8.52
CA ILE A 297 6.21 -8.82 -9.18
C ILE A 297 6.33 -8.70 -10.69
N ILE A 298 5.60 -7.75 -11.29
CA ILE A 298 5.57 -7.57 -12.74
C ILE A 298 6.91 -7.12 -13.29
N LEU A 299 7.61 -6.22 -12.57
CA LEU A 299 8.96 -5.80 -12.98
C LEU A 299 9.94 -6.98 -12.92
N ALA A 300 9.91 -7.79 -11.86
CA ALA A 300 10.76 -8.96 -11.75
C ALA A 300 10.50 -9.99 -12.87
N GLU A 301 9.23 -10.19 -13.27
CA GLU A 301 8.87 -11.04 -14.42
C GLU A 301 9.46 -10.51 -15.75
N GLU A 302 9.43 -9.21 -16.00
CA GLU A 302 9.98 -8.63 -17.24
C GLU A 302 11.51 -8.65 -17.24
N ILE A 303 12.15 -8.45 -16.07
CA ILE A 303 13.60 -8.60 -15.90
C ILE A 303 14.02 -10.05 -16.19
N GLU A 304 13.32 -11.02 -15.62
CA GLU A 304 13.58 -12.45 -15.87
C GLU A 304 13.43 -12.82 -17.35
N ARG A 305 12.40 -12.31 -18.04
CA ARG A 305 12.21 -12.51 -19.47
C ARG A 305 13.36 -11.95 -20.30
N ALA A 306 13.87 -10.78 -19.94
CA ALA A 306 15.03 -10.19 -20.60
C ALA A 306 16.27 -11.04 -20.38
N ALA A 307 16.55 -11.44 -19.14
CA ALA A 307 17.70 -12.27 -18.77
C ALA A 307 17.67 -13.64 -19.50
N ASN A 308 16.53 -14.33 -19.47
CA ASN A 308 16.34 -15.63 -20.15
C ASN A 308 16.44 -15.52 -21.67
N SER A 309 16.23 -14.33 -22.24
CA SER A 309 16.42 -14.06 -23.67
C SER A 309 17.84 -13.61 -24.02
N ASN A 310 18.77 -13.64 -23.06
CA ASN A 310 20.13 -13.09 -23.18
C ASN A 310 20.15 -11.63 -23.68
N LYS A 311 19.19 -10.83 -23.22
CA LYS A 311 19.07 -9.41 -23.51
C LYS A 311 19.45 -8.59 -22.29
N ASP A 312 19.86 -7.35 -22.51
CA ASP A 312 20.10 -6.41 -21.43
C ASP A 312 18.80 -6.13 -20.66
N ILE A 313 18.83 -6.37 -19.32
CA ILE A 313 17.68 -6.17 -18.42
C ILE A 313 17.30 -4.69 -18.28
N GLY A 314 18.21 -3.76 -18.58
CA GLY A 314 17.95 -2.32 -18.62
C GLY A 314 17.38 -1.83 -19.95
N GLN A 315 17.19 -2.73 -20.93
CA GLN A 315 16.68 -2.34 -22.24
C GLN A 315 15.24 -1.81 -22.16
N LEU A 316 15.02 -0.62 -22.70
CA LEU A 316 13.73 0.09 -22.63
C LEU A 316 12.55 -0.75 -23.15
N ALA A 317 12.76 -1.61 -24.14
CA ALA A 317 11.71 -2.45 -24.72
C ALA A 317 11.09 -3.44 -23.71
N PHE A 318 11.86 -3.96 -22.74
CA PHE A 318 11.35 -4.79 -21.66
C PHE A 318 10.73 -3.95 -20.55
N LEU A 319 11.37 -2.85 -20.18
CA LEU A 319 10.88 -1.95 -19.14
C LEU A 319 9.55 -1.30 -19.53
N LYS A 320 9.33 -1.00 -20.81
CA LYS A 320 8.04 -0.51 -21.33
C LYS A 320 6.92 -1.56 -21.24
N LYS A 321 7.21 -2.86 -21.23
CA LYS A 321 6.19 -3.89 -20.98
C LYS A 321 5.71 -3.85 -19.53
N TYR A 322 6.63 -3.67 -18.56
CA TYR A 322 6.27 -3.41 -17.17
C TYR A 322 5.36 -2.17 -17.07
N GLU A 323 5.80 -1.04 -17.62
CA GLU A 323 5.02 0.20 -17.59
C GLU A 323 3.62 0.00 -18.20
N LEU A 324 3.50 -0.65 -19.35
CA LEU A 324 2.23 -0.89 -20.03
C LEU A 324 1.28 -1.75 -19.17
N ARG A 325 1.80 -2.80 -18.54
CA ARG A 325 1.02 -3.70 -17.68
C ARG A 325 0.54 -3.03 -16.39
N ARG A 326 1.29 -2.06 -15.87
CA ARG A 326 1.02 -1.46 -14.56
C ARG A 326 0.34 -0.09 -14.61
N LYS A 327 0.79 0.77 -15.50
CA LYS A 327 0.36 2.18 -15.52
C LYS A 327 -1.13 2.38 -15.72
N ALA A 328 -1.73 1.62 -16.65
CA ALA A 328 -3.18 1.70 -16.90
C ALA A 328 -3.99 1.20 -15.70
N LEU A 329 -3.56 0.11 -15.05
CA LEU A 329 -4.21 -0.46 -13.86
C LEU A 329 -4.09 0.49 -12.66
N ASN A 330 -2.90 1.04 -12.42
CA ASN A 330 -2.66 2.00 -11.35
C ASN A 330 -3.50 3.27 -11.55
N ALA A 331 -3.54 3.82 -12.77
CA ALA A 331 -4.38 4.97 -13.11
C ALA A 331 -5.87 4.69 -12.90
N SER A 332 -6.34 3.50 -13.27
CA SER A 332 -7.74 3.08 -13.07
C SER A 332 -8.07 2.96 -11.58
N MET A 333 -7.17 2.42 -10.78
CA MET A 333 -7.34 2.32 -9.33
C MET A 333 -7.38 3.70 -8.67
N ILE A 334 -6.47 4.61 -9.04
CA ILE A 334 -6.46 6.00 -8.55
C ILE A 334 -7.80 6.68 -8.85
N LYS A 335 -8.28 6.60 -10.10
CA LYS A 335 -9.57 7.18 -10.51
C LYS A 335 -10.75 6.55 -9.79
N GLY A 336 -10.74 5.22 -9.60
CA GLY A 336 -11.78 4.50 -8.88
C GLY A 336 -11.88 4.92 -7.41
N VAL A 337 -10.73 5.01 -6.73
CA VAL A 337 -10.65 5.47 -5.33
C VAL A 337 -11.07 6.95 -5.23
N ASP A 338 -10.64 7.80 -6.16
CA ASP A 338 -11.02 9.21 -6.19
C ASP A 338 -12.53 9.40 -6.44
N LEU A 339 -13.12 8.59 -7.32
CA LEU A 339 -14.56 8.60 -7.56
C LEU A 339 -15.34 8.18 -6.30
N LEU A 340 -14.92 7.11 -5.62
CA LEU A 340 -15.53 6.68 -4.36
C LEU A 340 -15.39 7.75 -3.29
N PHE A 341 -14.21 8.32 -3.13
CA PHE A 341 -13.97 9.42 -2.20
C PHE A 341 -14.93 10.58 -2.45
N ASN A 342 -15.00 11.07 -3.68
CA ASN A 342 -15.88 12.18 -4.04
C ASN A 342 -17.37 11.85 -3.85
N LEU A 343 -17.80 10.61 -4.14
CA LEU A 343 -19.18 10.16 -3.92
C LEU A 343 -19.58 10.22 -2.44
N PHE A 344 -18.66 9.83 -1.55
CA PHE A 344 -18.95 9.85 -0.10
C PHE A 344 -18.78 11.23 0.54
N GLN A 345 -18.08 12.17 -0.12
CA GLN A 345 -17.94 13.57 0.32
C GLN A 345 -19.18 14.43 0.01
N GLN A 346 -20.11 13.94 -0.83
CA GLN A 346 -21.32 14.69 -1.18
C GLN A 346 -22.37 14.64 -0.06
N ASP A 347 -22.71 15.83 0.47
CA ASP A 347 -23.73 15.97 1.53
C ASP A 347 -25.16 16.17 0.99
N ASN A 348 -25.33 16.27 -0.33
CA ASN A 348 -26.64 16.46 -0.95
C ASN A 348 -27.56 15.24 -0.68
N PRO A 349 -28.79 15.45 -0.16
CA PRO A 349 -29.74 14.36 0.16
C PRO A 349 -30.02 13.41 -1.00
N TYR A 350 -30.06 13.91 -2.24
CA TYR A 350 -30.28 13.06 -3.42
C TYR A 350 -29.12 12.13 -3.69
N PHE A 351 -27.87 12.61 -3.54
CA PHE A 351 -26.69 11.76 -3.66
C PHE A 351 -26.63 10.74 -2.53
N ARG A 352 -27.02 11.10 -1.32
CA ARG A 352 -27.11 10.17 -0.18
C ARG A 352 -28.12 9.05 -0.44
N LEU A 353 -29.32 9.38 -0.96
CA LEU A 353 -30.31 8.38 -1.35
C LEU A 353 -29.79 7.45 -2.45
N GLY A 354 -29.19 8.01 -3.51
CA GLY A 354 -28.59 7.24 -4.60
C GLY A 354 -27.48 6.31 -4.10
N ARG A 355 -26.58 6.80 -3.25
CA ARG A 355 -25.51 6.03 -2.61
C ARG A 355 -26.05 4.87 -1.76
N ASN A 356 -27.02 5.15 -0.90
CA ASN A 356 -27.65 4.13 -0.05
C ASN A 356 -28.37 3.07 -0.88
N PHE A 357 -29.05 3.47 -1.96
CA PHE A 357 -29.66 2.55 -2.90
C PHE A 357 -28.62 1.70 -3.64
N GLY A 358 -27.54 2.33 -4.12
CA GLY A 358 -26.43 1.63 -4.77
C GLY A 358 -25.75 0.60 -3.86
N LEU A 359 -25.45 0.95 -2.61
CA LEU A 359 -24.88 0.02 -1.62
C LEU A 359 -25.83 -1.18 -1.39
N LYS A 360 -27.13 -0.96 -1.23
CA LYS A 360 -28.11 -2.03 -1.08
C LYS A 360 -28.26 -2.89 -2.32
N MET A 361 -28.16 -2.31 -3.53
CA MET A 361 -28.16 -3.08 -4.77
C MET A 361 -26.95 -3.99 -4.86
N VAL A 362 -25.73 -3.44 -4.68
CA VAL A 362 -24.50 -4.25 -4.71
C VAL A 362 -24.57 -5.37 -3.66
N ASP A 363 -25.10 -5.10 -2.46
CA ASP A 363 -25.24 -6.11 -1.40
C ASP A 363 -26.19 -7.27 -1.77
N LYS A 364 -27.18 -7.01 -2.62
CA LYS A 364 -28.13 -8.03 -3.10
C LYS A 364 -27.61 -8.90 -4.25
N PHE A 365 -26.70 -8.38 -5.08
CA PHE A 365 -26.22 -9.09 -6.25
C PHE A 365 -24.89 -9.82 -5.97
N SER A 366 -24.96 -11.08 -5.59
CA SER A 366 -23.80 -11.93 -5.26
C SER A 366 -22.75 -11.97 -6.36
N PHE A 367 -23.15 -11.93 -7.64
CA PHE A 367 -22.23 -11.90 -8.77
C PHE A 367 -21.36 -10.64 -8.79
N LEU A 368 -21.96 -9.46 -8.53
CA LEU A 368 -21.21 -8.20 -8.43
C LEU A 368 -20.25 -8.24 -7.26
N LYS A 369 -20.70 -8.69 -6.09
CA LYS A 369 -19.87 -8.81 -4.88
C LYS A 369 -18.69 -9.74 -5.13
N LYS A 370 -18.93 -10.91 -5.72
CA LYS A 370 -17.87 -11.87 -6.07
C LYS A 370 -16.81 -11.23 -6.96
N ASN A 371 -17.20 -10.50 -8.00
CA ASN A 371 -16.26 -9.83 -8.89
C ASN A 371 -15.44 -8.75 -8.15
N PHE A 372 -16.08 -7.96 -7.28
CA PHE A 372 -15.36 -6.98 -6.45
C PHE A 372 -14.37 -7.66 -5.51
N ILE A 373 -14.75 -8.76 -4.85
CA ILE A 373 -13.85 -9.52 -3.98
C ILE A 373 -12.66 -10.05 -4.76
N LEU A 374 -12.88 -10.71 -5.89
CA LEU A 374 -11.81 -11.30 -6.71
C LEU A 374 -10.84 -10.23 -7.25
N HIS A 375 -11.38 -9.08 -7.66
CA HIS A 375 -10.56 -7.96 -8.12
C HIS A 375 -9.73 -7.37 -6.96
N ALA A 376 -10.34 -7.11 -5.81
CA ALA A 376 -9.65 -6.60 -4.63
C ALA A 376 -8.60 -7.59 -4.07
N SER A 377 -8.84 -8.90 -4.22
CA SER A 377 -7.92 -9.97 -3.83
C SER A 377 -6.69 -10.10 -4.73
N GLY A 378 -6.67 -9.41 -5.88
CA GLY A 378 -5.58 -9.50 -6.85
C GLY A 378 -5.55 -10.80 -7.67
N ILE A 379 -6.60 -11.64 -7.59
CA ILE A 379 -6.67 -12.94 -8.28
C ILE A 379 -7.06 -12.74 -9.76
N GLN A 380 -7.99 -11.84 -10.05
CA GLN A 380 -8.33 -11.50 -11.43
C GLN A 380 -7.30 -10.55 -12.02
N LYS A 381 -6.49 -11.07 -12.94
CA LYS A 381 -5.70 -10.22 -13.84
C LYS A 381 -6.67 -9.64 -14.89
N ILE A 382 -6.77 -8.32 -14.94
CA ILE A 382 -7.47 -7.60 -16.02
C ILE A 382 -6.69 -7.77 -17.32
#